data_d7c81d520321284e6663960f4175ea4a
#
_entry.id   d7c81d520321284e6663960f4175ea4a
#
_cell.length_a   1.000
_cell.length_b   1.000
_cell.length_c   1.000
_cell.angle_alpha   90.00
_cell.angle_beta   90.00
_cell.angle_gamma   90.00
#
_symmetry.space_group_name_H-M   'P 1'
#
loop_
_entity.id
_entity.type
_entity.pdbx_description
1 polymer ?
#
loop_
_entity_poly.entity_id
_entity_poly.type
_entity_poly.pdbx_seq_one_letter_code
_entity_poly.pdbx_strand_id
1 'polypeptide(L)'
;MPRKIVHIVGTGTIGEPLIGLFCDYKEQLGIDQITFHKNTPLKDDRSKVISLLKRGARIAVNEDKLSGFKELGIESDLNSEEAISRASVVIDCTPSGIGRSNKENYYSKFLDKVSGFIAQGSEDGFGMKYARGINDSVMKESIENKFIQVVSCNTHNISCITNTIATVSYTHLTLPTILLV
;
A
#
# COMPACT_ATOMS: atom_id res chain seq x y z
N MET A 1 8.25 -13.51 18.30
CA MET A 1 7.80 -12.21 17.75
C MET A 1 6.52 -12.43 16.93
N PRO A 2 5.54 -11.52 16.91
CA PRO A 2 4.39 -11.65 16.06
C PRO A 2 4.84 -11.68 14.59
N ARG A 3 4.15 -12.47 13.76
CA ARG A 3 4.45 -12.58 12.33
C ARG A 3 4.22 -11.24 11.63
N LYS A 4 5.17 -10.81 10.82
CA LYS A 4 5.05 -9.62 9.98
C LYS A 4 4.36 -9.96 8.67
N ILE A 5 3.08 -9.69 8.58
CA ILE A 5 2.24 -10.00 7.42
C ILE A 5 1.88 -8.71 6.70
N VAL A 6 2.15 -8.64 5.40
CA VAL A 6 1.68 -7.56 4.53
C VAL A 6 0.50 -8.06 3.72
N HIS A 7 -0.62 -7.34 3.78
CA HIS A 7 -1.82 -7.63 3.03
C HIS A 7 -2.08 -6.56 1.98
N ILE A 8 -2.20 -6.96 0.72
CA ILE A 8 -2.42 -6.03 -0.40
C ILE A 8 -3.85 -6.22 -0.93
N VAL A 9 -4.62 -5.13 -0.96
CA VAL A 9 -6.00 -5.12 -1.48
C VAL A 9 -6.00 -4.57 -2.90
N GLY A 10 -6.43 -5.39 -3.85
CA GLY A 10 -6.45 -5.06 -5.27
C GLY A 10 -5.23 -5.60 -6.04
N THR A 11 -5.50 -6.14 -7.23
CA THR A 11 -4.51 -6.76 -8.13
C THR A 11 -4.49 -6.06 -9.49
N GLY A 12 -4.71 -4.75 -9.49
CA GLY A 12 -4.64 -3.91 -10.69
C GLY A 12 -3.20 -3.57 -11.08
N THR A 13 -3.05 -2.53 -11.90
CA THR A 13 -1.76 -2.08 -12.48
C THR A 13 -0.67 -1.81 -11.43
N ILE A 14 -1.05 -1.45 -10.21
CA ILE A 14 -0.10 -1.21 -9.12
C ILE A 14 -0.02 -2.40 -8.17
N GLY A 15 -1.17 -2.99 -7.80
CA GLY A 15 -1.20 -4.07 -6.80
C GLY A 15 -0.47 -5.32 -7.25
N GLU A 16 -0.66 -5.77 -8.49
CA GLU A 16 0.02 -6.97 -9.01
C GLU A 16 1.55 -6.87 -8.96
N PRO A 17 2.20 -5.85 -9.56
CA PRO A 17 3.64 -5.73 -9.50
C PRO A 17 4.16 -5.50 -8.08
N LEU A 18 3.40 -4.81 -7.23
CA LEU A 18 3.76 -4.59 -5.83
C LEU A 18 3.78 -5.90 -5.04
N ILE A 19 2.77 -6.77 -5.21
CA ILE A 19 2.73 -8.10 -4.59
C ILE A 19 3.95 -8.90 -5.02
N GLY A 20 4.23 -8.88 -6.32
CA GLY A 20 5.40 -9.56 -6.88
C GLY A 20 6.71 -9.08 -6.28
N LEU A 21 6.88 -7.76 -6.18
CA LEU A 21 8.08 -7.14 -5.60
C LEU A 21 8.23 -7.53 -4.11
N PHE A 22 7.17 -7.51 -3.34
CA PHE A 22 7.21 -7.97 -1.95
C PHE A 22 7.57 -9.44 -1.81
N CYS A 23 7.12 -10.30 -2.73
CA CYS A 23 7.53 -11.70 -2.72
C CYS A 23 9.04 -11.87 -2.97
N ASP A 24 9.60 -11.13 -3.93
CA ASP A 24 11.01 -11.22 -4.28
C ASP A 24 11.94 -10.67 -3.19
N TYR A 25 11.52 -9.62 -2.50
CA TYR A 25 12.30 -8.96 -1.46
C TYR A 25 11.85 -9.30 -0.04
N LYS A 26 11.02 -10.32 0.12
CA LYS A 26 10.40 -10.73 1.38
C LYS A 26 11.40 -10.87 2.52
N GLU A 27 12.50 -11.58 2.30
CA GLU A 27 13.55 -11.83 3.30
C GLU A 27 14.29 -10.54 3.67
N GLN A 28 14.67 -9.74 2.67
CA GLN A 28 15.38 -8.47 2.88
C GLN A 28 14.55 -7.46 3.67
N LEU A 29 13.22 -7.48 3.47
CA LEU A 29 12.27 -6.62 4.18
C LEU A 29 11.87 -7.19 5.53
N GLY A 30 12.29 -8.41 5.86
CA GLY A 30 11.93 -9.10 7.09
C GLY A 30 10.43 -9.37 7.21
N ILE A 31 9.78 -9.66 6.07
CA ILE A 31 8.35 -9.98 6.00
C ILE A 31 8.19 -11.49 6.05
N ASP A 32 7.31 -11.99 6.91
CA ASP A 32 7.07 -13.43 7.06
C ASP A 32 6.06 -13.95 6.03
N GLN A 33 5.06 -13.15 5.66
CA GLN A 33 4.02 -13.57 4.74
C GLN A 33 3.45 -12.39 3.95
N ILE A 34 3.20 -12.65 2.66
CA ILE A 34 2.48 -11.76 1.76
C ILE A 34 1.11 -12.37 1.47
N THR A 35 0.06 -11.60 1.72
CA THR A 35 -1.31 -11.99 1.37
C THR A 35 -1.92 -10.92 0.47
N PHE A 36 -2.84 -11.28 -0.39
CA PHE A 36 -3.52 -10.31 -1.24
C PHE A 36 -4.99 -10.66 -1.44
N HIS A 37 -5.82 -9.64 -1.59
CA HIS A 37 -7.24 -9.78 -1.89
C HIS A 37 -7.52 -9.51 -3.36
N LYS A 38 -8.31 -10.38 -3.96
CA LYS A 38 -8.89 -10.19 -5.29
C LYS A 38 -10.40 -10.44 -5.24
N ASN A 39 -11.16 -9.42 -5.64
CA ASN A 39 -12.62 -9.46 -5.55
C ASN A 39 -13.29 -10.27 -6.67
N THR A 40 -12.76 -10.19 -7.90
CA THR A 40 -13.45 -10.75 -9.08
C THR A 40 -12.64 -11.89 -9.70
N PRO A 41 -13.26 -13.10 -9.87
CA PRO A 41 -12.64 -14.24 -10.54
C PRO A 41 -12.71 -14.07 -12.06
N LEU A 42 -11.71 -13.42 -12.68
CA LEU A 42 -11.62 -13.22 -14.12
C LEU A 42 -10.69 -14.27 -14.75
N LYS A 43 -11.10 -14.89 -15.86
CA LYS A 43 -10.28 -15.86 -16.60
C LYS A 43 -8.97 -15.24 -17.10
N ASP A 44 -9.02 -14.00 -17.56
CA ASP A 44 -7.86 -13.26 -18.08
C ASP A 44 -6.80 -12.97 -17.01
N ASP A 45 -7.21 -12.88 -15.75
CA ASP A 45 -6.29 -12.66 -14.64
C ASP A 45 -5.73 -13.95 -14.03
N ARG A 46 -6.23 -15.11 -14.46
CA ARG A 46 -5.84 -16.41 -13.89
C ARG A 46 -4.32 -16.62 -13.90
N SER A 47 -3.67 -16.35 -15.02
CA SER A 47 -2.22 -16.55 -15.16
C SER A 47 -1.42 -15.65 -14.20
N LYS A 48 -1.86 -14.41 -14.01
CA LYS A 48 -1.27 -13.45 -13.08
C LYS A 48 -1.40 -13.92 -11.64
N VAL A 49 -2.60 -14.33 -11.23
CA VAL A 49 -2.85 -14.85 -9.88
C VAL A 49 -2.00 -16.08 -9.60
N ILE A 50 -1.97 -17.05 -10.52
CA ILE A 50 -1.13 -18.26 -10.38
C ILE A 50 0.35 -17.89 -10.27
N SER A 51 0.83 -16.91 -11.04
CA SER A 51 2.21 -16.44 -10.94
C SER A 51 2.53 -15.91 -9.54
N LEU A 52 1.64 -15.10 -8.95
CA LEU A 52 1.81 -14.58 -7.59
C LEU A 52 1.80 -15.68 -6.53
N LEU A 53 0.90 -16.67 -6.68
CA LEU A 53 0.85 -17.84 -5.78
C LEU A 53 2.15 -18.65 -5.84
N LYS A 54 2.68 -18.89 -7.04
CA LYS A 54 3.97 -19.58 -7.24
C LYS A 54 5.16 -18.84 -6.61
N ARG A 55 5.09 -17.51 -6.52
CA ARG A 55 6.09 -16.66 -5.83
C ARG A 55 5.92 -16.64 -4.31
N GLY A 56 4.94 -17.37 -3.77
CA GLY A 56 4.72 -17.53 -2.34
C GLY A 56 3.74 -16.54 -1.70
N ALA A 57 3.03 -15.73 -2.50
CA ALA A 57 1.89 -14.98 -1.99
C ALA A 57 0.69 -15.90 -1.72
N ARG A 58 -0.20 -15.51 -0.81
CA ARG A 58 -1.45 -16.21 -0.53
C ARG A 58 -2.64 -15.33 -0.88
N ILE A 59 -3.61 -15.90 -1.55
CA ILE A 59 -4.83 -15.19 -1.92
C ILE A 59 -5.86 -15.26 -0.79
N ALA A 60 -6.54 -14.14 -0.56
CA ALA A 60 -7.73 -14.04 0.27
C ALA A 60 -8.93 -13.69 -0.60
N VAL A 61 -10.04 -14.36 -0.40
CA VAL A 61 -11.24 -14.24 -1.23
C VAL A 61 -12.47 -14.16 -0.33
N ASN A 62 -13.44 -13.35 -0.73
CA ASN A 62 -14.74 -13.32 -0.04
C ASN A 62 -15.49 -14.64 -0.26
N GLU A 63 -16.23 -15.08 0.74
CA GLU A 63 -16.95 -16.37 0.72
C GLU A 63 -17.89 -16.51 -0.48
N ASP A 64 -18.58 -15.45 -0.85
CA ASP A 64 -19.50 -15.39 -1.99
C ASP A 64 -18.80 -15.54 -3.35
N LYS A 65 -17.49 -15.40 -3.43
CA LYS A 65 -16.67 -15.52 -4.66
C LYS A 65 -15.85 -16.81 -4.73
N LEU A 66 -15.83 -17.61 -3.66
CA LEU A 66 -15.01 -18.83 -3.58
C LEU A 66 -15.30 -19.81 -4.73
N SER A 67 -16.57 -19.99 -5.11
CA SER A 67 -16.96 -20.90 -6.21
C SER A 67 -16.32 -20.48 -7.53
N GLY A 68 -16.36 -19.18 -7.87
CA GLY A 68 -15.78 -18.66 -9.10
C GLY A 68 -14.24 -18.81 -9.14
N PHE A 69 -13.54 -18.68 -8.03
CA PHE A 69 -12.11 -18.93 -7.99
C PHE A 69 -11.76 -20.41 -8.09
N LYS A 70 -12.58 -21.31 -7.48
CA LYS A 70 -12.41 -22.76 -7.64
C LYS A 70 -12.58 -23.22 -9.08
N GLU A 71 -13.53 -22.66 -9.82
CA GLU A 71 -13.71 -22.95 -11.26
C GLU A 71 -12.48 -22.56 -12.08
N LEU A 72 -11.71 -21.56 -11.63
CA LEU A 72 -10.45 -21.15 -12.24
C LEU A 72 -9.25 -22.00 -11.75
N GLY A 73 -9.48 -23.00 -10.89
CA GLY A 73 -8.42 -23.79 -10.28
C GLY A 73 -7.56 -23.00 -9.30
N ILE A 74 -8.14 -22.00 -8.63
CA ILE A 74 -7.50 -21.19 -7.60
C ILE A 74 -8.18 -21.51 -6.28
N GLU A 75 -7.42 -22.05 -5.34
CA GLU A 75 -7.87 -22.30 -3.98
C GLU A 75 -7.48 -21.15 -3.05
N SER A 76 -8.37 -20.76 -2.16
CA SER A 76 -8.12 -19.80 -1.10
C SER A 76 -8.50 -20.41 0.23
N ASP A 77 -7.60 -20.32 1.18
CA ASP A 77 -7.77 -20.73 2.57
C ASP A 77 -7.93 -19.54 3.52
N LEU A 78 -8.02 -18.34 2.98
CA LEU A 78 -8.19 -17.10 3.72
C LEU A 78 -9.42 -16.35 3.21
N ASN A 79 -10.22 -15.88 4.15
CA ASN A 79 -11.25 -14.88 3.87
C ASN A 79 -10.64 -13.47 4.00
N SER A 80 -11.26 -12.48 3.36
CA SER A 80 -10.74 -11.10 3.31
C SER A 80 -10.64 -10.46 4.69
N GLU A 81 -11.64 -10.62 5.55
CA GLU A 81 -11.62 -10.04 6.90
C GLU A 81 -10.57 -10.71 7.78
N GLU A 82 -10.43 -12.03 7.68
CA GLU A 82 -9.38 -12.76 8.38
C GLU A 82 -7.99 -12.29 7.93
N ALA A 83 -7.76 -12.13 6.63
CA ALA A 83 -6.50 -11.68 6.08
C ALA A 83 -6.13 -10.27 6.59
N ILE A 84 -7.09 -9.34 6.64
CA ILE A 84 -6.88 -8.00 7.20
C ILE A 84 -6.58 -8.09 8.70
N SER A 85 -7.35 -8.87 9.45
CA SER A 85 -7.20 -8.97 10.92
C SER A 85 -5.86 -9.54 11.36
N ARG A 86 -5.20 -10.32 10.50
CA ARG A 86 -3.88 -10.94 10.73
C ARG A 86 -2.72 -10.10 10.20
N ALA A 87 -3.02 -9.08 9.38
CA ALA A 87 -2.00 -8.25 8.77
C ALA A 87 -1.33 -7.32 9.78
N SER A 88 -0.02 -7.14 9.63
CA SER A 88 0.70 -6.06 10.30
C SER A 88 0.49 -4.73 9.58
N VAL A 89 0.47 -4.77 8.25
CA VAL A 89 0.22 -3.61 7.38
C VAL A 89 -0.73 -4.02 6.25
N VAL A 90 -1.70 -3.17 5.96
CA VAL A 90 -2.60 -3.31 4.82
C VAL A 90 -2.28 -2.22 3.80
N ILE A 91 -2.11 -2.62 2.53
CA ILE A 91 -1.85 -1.69 1.42
C ILE A 91 -3.04 -1.75 0.46
N ASP A 92 -3.75 -0.65 0.33
CA ASP A 92 -4.87 -0.51 -0.58
C ASP A 92 -4.40 -0.01 -1.95
N CYS A 93 -4.56 -0.85 -2.96
CA CYS A 93 -4.26 -0.57 -4.37
C CYS A 93 -5.52 -0.58 -5.23
N THR A 94 -6.67 -0.32 -4.63
CA THR A 94 -7.94 -0.23 -5.35
C THR A 94 -8.05 1.08 -6.14
N PRO A 95 -8.99 1.17 -7.10
CA PRO A 95 -9.25 2.42 -7.81
C PRO A 95 -9.68 3.56 -6.88
N SER A 96 -9.44 4.80 -7.34
CA SER A 96 -9.79 6.02 -6.60
C SER A 96 -11.23 6.00 -6.07
N GLY A 97 -11.39 6.40 -4.81
CA GLY A 97 -12.66 6.42 -4.07
C GLY A 97 -13.01 5.10 -3.38
N ILE A 98 -12.47 3.97 -3.85
CA ILE A 98 -12.71 2.66 -3.23
C ILE A 98 -11.92 2.53 -1.92
N GLY A 99 -10.67 2.96 -1.89
CA GLY A 99 -9.82 2.91 -0.71
C GLY A 99 -10.41 3.71 0.46
N ARG A 100 -10.97 4.88 0.20
CA ARG A 100 -11.69 5.67 1.20
C ARG A 100 -12.92 4.92 1.73
N SER A 101 -13.71 4.33 0.85
CA SER A 101 -14.84 3.50 1.24
C SER A 101 -14.40 2.29 2.06
N ASN A 102 -13.30 1.64 1.69
CA ASN A 102 -12.72 0.53 2.45
C ASN A 102 -12.27 0.98 3.84
N LYS A 103 -11.66 2.17 3.95
CA LYS A 103 -11.28 2.75 5.24
C LYS A 103 -12.50 2.89 6.16
N GLU A 104 -13.57 3.48 5.67
CA GLU A 104 -14.78 3.77 6.45
C GLU A 104 -15.53 2.48 6.84
N ASN A 105 -15.66 1.53 5.92
CA ASN A 105 -16.52 0.35 6.10
C ASN A 105 -15.79 -0.87 6.67
N TYR A 106 -14.47 -1.00 6.42
CA TYR A 106 -13.70 -2.19 6.79
C TYR A 106 -12.53 -1.87 7.70
N TYR A 107 -11.57 -1.02 7.29
CA TYR A 107 -10.29 -0.89 7.97
C TYR A 107 -10.41 -0.30 9.36
N SER A 108 -11.35 0.62 9.56
CA SER A 108 -11.61 1.23 10.87
C SER A 108 -11.95 0.23 11.97
N LYS A 109 -12.42 -0.97 11.61
CA LYS A 109 -12.74 -2.07 12.55
C LYS A 109 -11.48 -2.79 13.06
N PHE A 110 -10.35 -2.61 12.41
CA PHE A 110 -9.10 -3.35 12.68
C PHE A 110 -7.96 -2.48 13.21
N LEU A 111 -8.27 -1.27 13.67
CA LEU A 111 -7.28 -0.32 14.18
C LEU A 111 -6.45 -0.89 15.35
N ASP A 112 -7.05 -1.72 16.18
CA ASP A 112 -6.35 -2.32 17.32
C ASP A 112 -5.43 -3.48 16.92
N LYS A 113 -5.63 -4.08 15.74
CA LYS A 113 -4.92 -5.26 15.27
C LYS A 113 -3.84 -4.92 14.24
N VAL A 114 -4.10 -3.97 13.36
CA VAL A 114 -3.22 -3.58 12.26
C VAL A 114 -2.37 -2.38 12.67
N SER A 115 -1.08 -2.43 12.37
CA SER A 115 -0.15 -1.34 12.70
C SER A 115 -0.33 -0.13 11.80
N GLY A 116 -0.73 -0.32 10.55
CA GLY A 116 -0.97 0.77 9.63
C GLY A 116 -1.65 0.37 8.33
N PHE A 117 -2.31 1.34 7.72
CA PHE A 117 -3.00 1.23 6.44
C PHE A 117 -2.42 2.24 5.46
N ILE A 118 -2.10 1.79 4.26
CA ILE A 118 -1.47 2.61 3.23
C ILE A 118 -2.35 2.56 1.98
N ALA A 119 -2.81 3.72 1.50
CA ALA A 119 -3.36 3.83 0.15
C ALA A 119 -2.34 4.47 -0.78
N GLN A 120 -2.52 4.29 -2.08
CA GLN A 120 -1.62 4.80 -3.09
C GLN A 120 -2.32 5.73 -4.08
N GLY A 121 -1.54 6.64 -4.66
CA GLY A 121 -1.96 7.43 -5.82
C GLY A 121 -2.95 8.54 -5.51
N SER A 122 -4.07 8.52 -6.21
CA SER A 122 -5.07 9.59 -6.20
C SER A 122 -6.20 9.42 -5.18
N GLU A 123 -6.02 8.55 -4.19
CA GLU A 123 -7.01 8.34 -3.14
C GLU A 123 -7.05 9.54 -2.19
N ASP A 124 -8.09 10.38 -2.29
CA ASP A 124 -8.20 11.55 -1.41
C ASP A 124 -8.98 11.23 -0.12
N GLY A 125 -8.52 11.82 1.01
CA GLY A 125 -9.15 11.63 2.31
C GLY A 125 -8.87 10.29 2.99
N PHE A 126 -7.99 9.45 2.43
CA PHE A 126 -7.62 8.19 3.06
C PHE A 126 -6.80 8.39 4.33
N GLY A 127 -5.76 9.20 4.26
CA GLY A 127 -4.86 9.44 5.38
C GLY A 127 -3.90 10.60 5.14
N MET A 128 -2.88 10.69 5.99
CA MET A 128 -1.83 11.70 5.85
C MET A 128 -1.05 11.48 4.55
N LYS A 129 -0.90 12.55 3.76
CA LYS A 129 -0.18 12.49 2.48
C LYS A 129 1.31 12.34 2.72
N TYR A 130 1.91 11.35 2.07
CA TYR A 130 3.31 11.01 2.20
C TYR A 130 4.04 11.02 0.85
N ALA A 131 5.14 11.73 0.80
CA ALA A 131 6.11 11.75 -0.30
C ALA A 131 7.50 11.51 0.28
N ARG A 132 8.12 10.37 -0.05
CA ARG A 132 9.43 9.98 0.46
C ARG A 132 10.48 11.05 0.15
N GLY A 133 11.28 11.41 1.16
CA GLY A 133 12.35 12.42 1.04
C GLY A 133 11.85 13.85 1.10
N ILE A 134 10.54 14.08 1.14
CA ILE A 134 9.93 15.41 1.22
C ILE A 134 9.35 15.66 2.62
N ASN A 135 8.57 14.71 3.14
CA ASN A 135 7.91 14.86 4.42
C ASN A 135 7.97 13.57 5.26
N ASP A 136 9.16 13.00 5.38
CA ASP A 136 9.39 11.73 6.09
C ASP A 136 8.98 11.78 7.59
N SER A 137 8.85 12.98 8.18
CA SER A 137 8.31 13.18 9.53
C SER A 137 6.90 12.62 9.71
N VAL A 138 6.09 12.62 8.65
CA VAL A 138 4.74 12.04 8.64
C VAL A 138 4.73 10.58 9.08
N MET A 139 5.80 9.84 8.83
CA MET A 139 5.92 8.44 9.28
C MET A 139 5.96 8.32 10.81
N LYS A 140 6.43 9.33 11.53
CA LYS A 140 6.40 9.35 13.00
C LYS A 140 5.00 9.69 13.53
N GLU A 141 4.33 10.62 12.89
CA GLU A 141 2.96 11.03 13.21
C GLU A 141 1.94 9.93 12.89
N SER A 142 2.27 9.03 11.95
CA SER A 142 1.43 7.89 11.58
C SER A 142 1.29 6.83 12.68
N ILE A 143 2.09 6.88 13.72
CA ILE A 143 1.97 5.98 14.88
C ILE A 143 0.61 6.19 15.55
N GLU A 144 0.13 7.43 15.64
CA GLU A 144 -1.19 7.77 16.19
C GLU A 144 -2.28 7.66 15.14
N ASN A 145 -2.05 8.20 13.94
CA ASN A 145 -2.97 8.13 12.82
C ASN A 145 -2.54 7.06 11.81
N LYS A 146 -2.99 5.85 12.01
CA LYS A 146 -2.57 4.65 11.25
C LYS A 146 -2.85 4.66 9.75
N PHE A 147 -3.37 5.75 9.18
CA PHE A 147 -3.69 5.88 7.76
C PHE A 147 -2.73 6.82 7.04
N ILE A 148 -2.07 6.29 6.01
CA ILE A 148 -1.14 7.03 5.15
C ILE A 148 -1.60 6.92 3.70
N GLN A 149 -1.48 8.01 2.97
CA GLN A 149 -1.66 8.06 1.54
C GLN A 149 -0.34 8.39 0.85
N VAL A 150 0.25 7.44 0.17
CA VAL A 150 1.39 7.70 -0.72
C VAL A 150 0.89 8.52 -1.90
N VAL A 151 1.46 9.69 -2.11
CA VAL A 151 1.03 10.61 -3.18
C VAL A 151 1.28 10.03 -4.57
N SER A 152 0.60 10.57 -5.58
CA SER A 152 0.78 10.14 -6.97
C SER A 152 2.21 10.45 -7.46
N CYS A 153 2.66 9.72 -8.49
CA CYS A 153 3.97 9.94 -9.10
C CYS A 153 4.16 11.39 -9.57
N ASN A 154 3.13 12.01 -10.15
CA ASN A 154 3.19 13.42 -10.58
C ASN A 154 3.34 14.37 -9.39
N THR A 155 2.56 14.18 -8.32
CA THR A 155 2.66 14.98 -7.10
C THR A 155 4.06 14.83 -6.47
N HIS A 156 4.58 13.61 -6.42
CA HIS A 156 5.92 13.36 -5.88
C HIS A 156 7.00 14.07 -6.72
N ASN A 157 6.95 13.94 -8.05
CA ASN A 157 7.90 14.61 -8.94
C ASN A 157 7.88 16.12 -8.79
N ILE A 158 6.69 16.73 -8.80
CA ILE A 158 6.54 18.18 -8.60
C ILE A 158 7.09 18.59 -7.24
N SER A 159 6.79 17.86 -6.19
CA SER A 159 7.30 18.15 -4.84
C SER A 159 8.82 18.08 -4.77
N CYS A 160 9.44 17.07 -5.40
CA CYS A 160 10.90 16.95 -5.46
C CYS A 160 11.54 18.13 -6.20
N ILE A 161 11.02 18.50 -7.37
CA ILE A 161 11.51 19.62 -8.16
C ILE A 161 11.39 20.92 -7.37
N THR A 162 10.20 21.19 -6.82
CA THR A 162 9.93 22.39 -6.04
C THR A 162 10.85 22.50 -4.82
N ASN A 163 11.01 21.39 -4.08
CA ASN A 163 11.89 21.35 -2.91
C ASN A 163 13.35 21.61 -3.29
N THR A 164 13.83 21.06 -4.40
CA THR A 164 15.19 21.27 -4.90
C THR A 164 15.41 22.73 -5.29
N ILE A 165 14.48 23.32 -6.05
CA ILE A 165 14.57 24.73 -6.47
C ILE A 165 14.52 25.65 -5.25
N ALA A 166 13.61 25.42 -4.31
CA ALA A 166 13.50 26.23 -3.10
C ALA A 166 14.79 26.19 -2.27
N THR A 167 15.39 25.02 -2.10
CA THR A 167 16.65 24.85 -1.36
C THR A 167 17.79 25.63 -2.02
N VAL A 168 17.94 25.52 -3.35
CA VAL A 168 18.98 26.23 -4.10
C VAL A 168 18.75 27.77 -4.06
N SER A 169 17.51 28.22 -4.29
CA SER A 169 17.16 29.63 -4.24
C SER A 169 17.42 30.24 -2.87
N TYR A 170 17.08 29.54 -1.80
CA TYR A 170 17.31 29.98 -0.44
C TYR A 170 18.82 30.16 -0.16
N THR A 171 19.66 29.21 -0.55
CA THR A 171 21.12 29.32 -0.38
C THR A 171 21.71 30.48 -1.17
N HIS A 172 21.24 30.73 -2.38
CA HIS A 172 21.71 31.89 -3.19
C HIS A 172 21.25 33.24 -2.65
N LEU A 173 20.07 33.34 -2.04
CA LEU A 173 19.55 34.57 -1.47
C LEU A 173 20.19 34.92 -0.11
N THR A 174 20.61 33.90 0.66
CA THR A 174 21.17 34.12 2.00
C THR A 174 22.69 34.38 2.00
N LEU A 175 23.44 33.84 1.05
CA LEU A 175 24.88 34.02 0.94
C LEU A 175 25.33 35.50 0.78
N PRO A 176 24.67 36.36 -0.03
CA PRO A 176 25.02 37.77 -0.13
C PRO A 176 24.77 38.57 1.15
N THR A 177 23.82 38.17 1.97
CA THR A 177 23.46 38.91 3.20
C THR A 177 24.46 38.68 4.33
N ILE A 178 25.20 37.59 4.31
CA ILE A 178 26.24 37.27 5.32
C ILE A 178 27.53 38.02 5.05
N LEU A 179 27.76 38.50 3.81
CA LEU A 179 28.96 39.24 3.41
C LEU A 179 28.82 40.75 3.62
N LEU A 180 27.71 41.25 4.12
CA LEU A 180 27.44 42.69 4.36
C LEU A 180 27.40 43.06 5.85
N VAL A 181 27.93 42.21 6.73
CA VAL A 181 28.08 42.53 8.16
C VAL A 181 29.55 42.64 8.54
#